data_e229736b725a581be495a02a6caa1111
#
_entry.id   e229736b725a581be495a02a6caa1111
#
_cell.length_a   1.000
_cell.length_b   1.000
_cell.length_c   1.000
_cell.angle_alpha   90.00
_cell.angle_beta   90.00
_cell.angle_gamma   90.00
#
_symmetry.space_group_name_H-M   'P 1'
#
loop_
_entity.id
_entity.type
_entity.pdbx_description
1 polymer ?
#
loop_
_entity_poly.entity_id
_entity_poly.type
_entity_poly.pdbx_seq_one_letter_code
_entity_poly.pdbx_strand_id
1 'polypeptide(L)'
;MTASLRIALLSFALAWPGQPIDDAARAWMQAHRSPALEAPMRVASDKSRIVLFAGATVALFTGASGRAFVLESVVALLPVNAAVESLKWCVGRTRPDGDTNRRNSSFPSSHAANAFTVAAVITRRWRRAAIPAWLAAVVVAVSRMYLDRHWLSDVLFALALAGGGAWLAAWLVAWFKRRRRISSGQVAAS
;
A
#
# COMPACT_ATOMS: atom_id res chain seq x y z
N MET A 1 19.35 -17.30 -3.46
CA MET A 1 18.02 -17.90 -3.74
C MET A 1 18.22 -19.09 -4.65
N THR A 2 17.89 -20.31 -4.20
CA THR A 2 18.11 -21.54 -4.97
C THR A 2 17.24 -21.62 -6.22
N ALA A 3 17.72 -22.35 -7.27
CA ALA A 3 16.95 -22.54 -8.51
C ALA A 3 15.56 -23.16 -8.23
N SER A 4 15.48 -24.08 -7.25
CA SER A 4 14.23 -24.72 -6.83
C SER A 4 13.21 -23.72 -6.28
N LEU A 5 13.63 -22.72 -5.49
CA LEU A 5 12.75 -21.68 -4.97
C LEU A 5 12.24 -20.76 -6.10
N ARG A 6 13.10 -20.47 -7.08
CA ARG A 6 12.71 -19.70 -8.28
C ARG A 6 11.67 -20.44 -9.12
N ILE A 7 11.86 -21.76 -9.32
CA ILE A 7 10.91 -22.59 -10.07
C ILE A 7 9.56 -22.65 -9.32
N ALA A 8 9.55 -22.86 -8.02
CA ALA A 8 8.34 -22.89 -7.22
C ALA A 8 7.58 -21.56 -7.26
N LEU A 9 8.29 -20.41 -7.16
CA LEU A 9 7.69 -19.09 -7.24
C LEU A 9 7.18 -18.77 -8.65
N LEU A 10 7.88 -19.23 -9.70
CA LEU A 10 7.41 -19.11 -11.09
C LEU A 10 6.18 -19.98 -11.35
N SER A 11 6.16 -21.21 -10.85
CA SER A 11 5.00 -22.11 -10.96
C SER A 11 3.80 -21.54 -10.21
N PHE A 12 4.02 -20.95 -9.04
CA PHE A 12 2.99 -20.26 -8.27
C PHE A 12 2.46 -19.00 -9.00
N ALA A 13 3.32 -18.24 -9.68
CA ALA A 13 2.93 -17.08 -10.47
C ALA A 13 2.16 -17.46 -11.75
N LEU A 14 2.46 -18.64 -12.33
CA LEU A 14 1.78 -19.16 -13.53
C LEU A 14 0.47 -19.89 -13.21
N ALA A 15 0.33 -20.45 -12.00
CA ALA A 15 -0.85 -21.20 -11.53
C ALA A 15 -1.43 -20.56 -10.26
N TRP A 16 -1.63 -19.23 -10.27
CA TRP A 16 -2.21 -18.51 -9.14
C TRP A 16 -3.59 -19.09 -8.81
N PRO A 17 -3.82 -19.69 -7.61
CA PRO A 17 -5.10 -20.34 -7.29
C PRO A 17 -6.31 -19.39 -7.33
N GLY A 18 -6.06 -18.07 -7.18
CA GLY A 18 -7.06 -17.02 -7.28
C GLY A 18 -7.27 -16.44 -8.69
N GLN A 19 -6.59 -16.98 -9.73
CA GLN A 19 -6.71 -16.44 -11.09
C GLN A 19 -8.14 -16.38 -11.61
N PRO A 20 -9.03 -17.37 -11.39
CA PRO A 20 -10.43 -17.27 -11.84
C PRO A 20 -11.18 -16.09 -11.19
N ILE A 21 -10.88 -15.77 -9.94
CA ILE A 21 -11.48 -14.62 -9.24
C ILE A 21 -10.92 -13.30 -9.81
N ASP A 22 -9.64 -13.25 -10.08
CA ASP A 22 -8.98 -12.11 -10.71
C ASP A 22 -9.53 -11.84 -12.11
N ASP A 23 -9.72 -12.90 -12.92
CA ASP A 23 -10.30 -12.81 -14.26
C ASP A 23 -11.75 -12.35 -14.22
N ALA A 24 -12.56 -12.88 -13.30
CA ALA A 24 -13.94 -12.46 -13.10
C ALA A 24 -14.04 -10.99 -12.68
N ALA A 25 -13.19 -10.56 -11.73
CA ALA A 25 -13.14 -9.17 -11.28
C ALA A 25 -12.70 -8.22 -12.41
N ARG A 26 -11.73 -8.65 -13.22
CA ARG A 26 -11.29 -7.89 -14.40
C ARG A 26 -12.41 -7.79 -15.44
N ALA A 27 -13.06 -8.91 -15.79
CA ALA A 27 -14.17 -8.94 -16.75
C ALA A 27 -15.29 -8.02 -16.31
N TRP A 28 -15.67 -8.07 -15.02
CA TRP A 28 -16.67 -7.17 -14.46
C TRP A 28 -16.25 -5.72 -14.60
N MET A 29 -15.00 -5.38 -14.25
CA MET A 29 -14.48 -4.01 -14.34
C MET A 29 -14.51 -3.50 -15.79
N GLN A 30 -14.12 -4.34 -16.75
CA GLN A 30 -14.12 -3.99 -18.17
C GLN A 30 -15.55 -3.78 -18.71
N ALA A 31 -16.49 -4.61 -18.31
CA ALA A 31 -17.92 -4.48 -18.71
C ALA A 31 -18.55 -3.17 -18.21
N HIS A 32 -18.01 -2.62 -17.08
CA HIS A 32 -18.52 -1.38 -16.49
C HIS A 32 -17.60 -0.16 -16.76
N ARG A 33 -16.70 -0.25 -17.72
CA ARG A 33 -15.91 0.91 -18.15
C ARG A 33 -16.79 1.97 -18.79
N SER A 34 -16.52 3.22 -18.43
CA SER A 34 -17.18 4.39 -19.00
C SER A 34 -16.14 5.43 -19.38
N PRO A 35 -16.26 6.06 -20.58
CA PRO A 35 -15.38 7.16 -20.97
C PRO A 35 -15.35 8.29 -19.95
N ALA A 36 -16.47 8.55 -19.27
CA ALA A 36 -16.55 9.58 -18.22
C ALA A 36 -15.68 9.26 -16.99
N LEU A 37 -15.43 7.98 -16.69
CA LEU A 37 -14.61 7.56 -15.56
C LEU A 37 -13.13 7.43 -15.90
N GLU A 38 -12.76 7.38 -17.17
CA GLU A 38 -11.36 7.13 -17.55
C GLU A 38 -10.40 8.23 -17.08
N ALA A 39 -10.74 9.48 -17.31
CA ALA A 39 -9.91 10.60 -16.86
C ALA A 39 -9.80 10.69 -15.32
N PRO A 40 -10.88 10.60 -14.51
CA PRO A 40 -10.79 10.53 -13.07
C PRO A 40 -9.95 9.36 -12.56
N MET A 41 -10.08 8.16 -13.16
CA MET A 41 -9.30 6.98 -12.75
C MET A 41 -7.81 7.13 -13.09
N ARG A 42 -7.46 7.71 -14.25
CA ARG A 42 -6.09 8.07 -14.57
C ARG A 42 -5.50 9.06 -13.57
N VAL A 43 -6.23 10.11 -13.22
CA VAL A 43 -5.79 11.10 -12.22
C VAL A 43 -5.58 10.42 -10.87
N ALA A 44 -6.53 9.62 -10.40
CA ALA A 44 -6.41 8.89 -9.13
C ALA A 44 -5.20 7.94 -9.12
N SER A 45 -4.94 7.27 -10.24
CA SER A 45 -3.80 6.38 -10.40
C SER A 45 -2.47 7.15 -10.41
N ASP A 46 -2.32 8.10 -11.33
CA ASP A 46 -1.02 8.68 -11.66
C ASP A 46 -0.60 9.77 -10.68
N LYS A 47 -1.57 10.50 -10.13
CA LYS A 47 -1.31 11.61 -9.20
C LYS A 47 -1.32 11.19 -7.73
N SER A 48 -1.72 9.95 -7.39
CA SER A 48 -1.81 9.49 -6.00
C SER A 48 -0.50 9.68 -5.22
N ARG A 49 0.64 9.39 -5.82
CA ARG A 49 1.95 9.58 -5.19
C ARG A 49 2.26 11.06 -4.97
N ILE A 50 1.97 11.91 -5.96
CA ILE A 50 2.19 13.37 -5.85
C ILE A 50 1.33 13.92 -4.72
N VAL A 51 0.06 13.52 -4.63
CA VAL A 51 -0.84 13.94 -3.55
C VAL A 51 -0.34 13.50 -2.19
N LEU A 52 0.18 12.27 -2.07
CA LEU A 52 0.76 11.76 -0.83
C LEU A 52 2.00 12.59 -0.41
N PHE A 53 2.92 12.86 -1.35
CA PHE A 53 4.11 13.66 -1.06
C PHE A 53 3.77 15.11 -0.74
N ALA A 54 2.88 15.74 -1.49
CA ALA A 54 2.44 17.11 -1.23
C ALA A 54 1.74 17.21 0.14
N GLY A 55 0.84 16.27 0.45
CA GLY A 55 0.17 16.20 1.75
C GLY A 55 1.15 16.01 2.91
N ALA A 56 2.15 15.15 2.74
CA ALA A 56 3.22 14.96 3.74
C ALA A 56 4.04 16.25 3.93
N THR A 57 4.40 16.94 2.84
CA THR A 57 5.12 18.20 2.89
C THR A 57 4.32 19.25 3.65
N VAL A 58 3.05 19.45 3.32
CA VAL A 58 2.18 20.38 4.05
C VAL A 58 2.08 20.00 5.53
N ALA A 59 1.94 18.71 5.85
CA ALA A 59 1.85 18.23 7.23
C ALA A 59 3.09 18.58 8.06
N LEU A 60 4.29 18.65 7.48
CA LEU A 60 5.50 19.07 8.21
C LEU A 60 5.37 20.47 8.83
N PHE A 61 4.60 21.36 8.20
CA PHE A 61 4.40 22.74 8.65
C PHE A 61 3.20 22.91 9.59
N THR A 62 2.39 21.86 9.83
CA THR A 62 1.23 21.92 10.74
C THR A 62 1.57 21.63 12.22
N GLY A 63 2.82 21.87 12.62
CA GLY A 63 3.27 21.72 14.00
C GLY A 63 3.66 20.29 14.39
N ALA A 64 3.69 20.02 15.69
CA ALA A 64 4.18 18.74 16.22
C ALA A 64 3.34 17.53 15.78
N SER A 65 2.02 17.71 15.62
CA SER A 65 1.12 16.63 15.19
C SER A 65 1.39 16.20 13.76
N GLY A 66 1.58 17.17 12.84
CA GLY A 66 1.89 16.88 11.45
C GLY A 66 3.29 16.25 11.28
N ARG A 67 4.31 16.76 11.98
CA ARG A 67 5.65 16.15 11.97
C ARG A 67 5.61 14.69 12.46
N ALA A 68 4.87 14.44 13.52
CA ALA A 68 4.72 13.07 14.02
C ALA A 68 3.93 12.16 13.04
N PHE A 69 2.94 12.70 12.31
CA PHE A 69 2.26 11.97 11.23
C PHE A 69 3.23 11.59 10.12
N VAL A 70 4.06 12.51 9.65
CA VAL A 70 5.05 12.23 8.61
C VAL A 70 6.03 11.16 9.07
N LEU A 71 6.55 11.27 10.29
CA LEU A 71 7.47 10.27 10.86
C LEU A 71 6.81 8.88 10.94
N GLU A 72 5.60 8.78 11.47
CA GLU A 72 4.86 7.52 11.54
C GLU A 72 4.59 6.93 10.15
N SER A 73 4.26 7.80 9.18
CA SER A 73 4.05 7.38 7.78
C SER A 73 5.34 6.84 7.16
N VAL A 74 6.47 7.49 7.36
CA VAL A 74 7.77 7.02 6.87
C VAL A 74 8.14 5.68 7.50
N VAL A 75 8.00 5.54 8.83
CA VAL A 75 8.29 4.29 9.57
C VAL A 75 7.39 3.15 9.09
N ALA A 76 6.14 3.43 8.71
CA ALA A 76 5.23 2.42 8.14
C ALA A 76 5.53 2.10 6.67
N LEU A 77 5.80 3.11 5.86
CA LEU A 77 5.99 2.96 4.41
C LEU A 77 7.32 2.28 4.05
N LEU A 78 8.39 2.49 4.82
CA LEU A 78 9.69 1.88 4.53
C LEU A 78 9.63 0.35 4.47
N PRO A 79 9.16 -0.38 5.51
CA PRO A 79 9.07 -1.82 5.46
C PRO A 79 8.04 -2.31 4.43
N VAL A 80 6.93 -1.60 4.26
CA VAL A 80 5.91 -1.94 3.25
C VAL A 80 6.51 -1.86 1.84
N ASN A 81 7.21 -0.78 1.49
CA ASN A 81 7.82 -0.65 0.17
C ASN A 81 8.98 -1.63 -0.03
N ALA A 82 9.78 -1.91 1.01
CA ALA A 82 10.81 -2.94 0.95
C ALA A 82 10.19 -4.32 0.64
N ALA A 83 9.10 -4.68 1.33
CA ALA A 83 8.38 -5.93 1.07
C ALA A 83 7.77 -5.95 -0.35
N VAL A 84 7.14 -4.85 -0.79
CA VAL A 84 6.57 -4.71 -2.14
C VAL A 84 7.64 -4.96 -3.20
N GLU A 85 8.77 -4.27 -3.13
CA GLU A 85 9.83 -4.41 -4.14
C GLU A 85 10.48 -5.80 -4.11
N SER A 86 10.69 -6.38 -2.93
CA SER A 86 11.19 -7.76 -2.78
C SER A 86 10.22 -8.77 -3.42
N LEU A 87 8.91 -8.64 -3.15
CA LEU A 87 7.89 -9.53 -3.71
C LEU A 87 7.76 -9.38 -5.22
N LYS A 88 7.83 -8.17 -5.76
CA LYS A 88 7.85 -7.96 -7.22
C LYS A 88 9.00 -8.70 -7.86
N TRP A 89 10.19 -8.61 -7.30
CA TRP A 89 11.37 -9.31 -7.77
C TRP A 89 11.24 -10.84 -7.71
N CYS A 90 10.67 -11.36 -6.61
CA CYS A 90 10.50 -12.79 -6.39
C CYS A 90 9.40 -13.39 -7.28
N VAL A 91 8.24 -12.74 -7.34
CA VAL A 91 7.04 -13.30 -8.02
C VAL A 91 7.05 -13.04 -9.52
N GLY A 92 7.35 -11.83 -9.98
CA GLY A 92 7.42 -11.51 -11.40
C GLY A 92 6.09 -11.66 -12.15
N ARG A 93 4.95 -11.41 -11.50
CA ARG A 93 3.62 -11.64 -12.06
C ARG A 93 3.31 -10.70 -13.22
N THR A 94 2.81 -11.25 -14.32
CA THR A 94 2.31 -10.51 -15.49
C THR A 94 1.10 -9.64 -15.11
N ARG A 95 1.02 -8.45 -15.66
CA ARG A 95 -0.11 -7.53 -15.46
C ARG A 95 -1.32 -7.89 -16.31
N PRO A 96 -2.53 -7.42 -15.94
CA PRO A 96 -3.72 -7.60 -16.78
C PRO A 96 -3.58 -7.02 -18.19
N ASP A 97 -2.78 -5.95 -18.39
CA ASP A 97 -2.51 -5.32 -19.69
C ASP A 97 -1.48 -6.10 -20.55
N GLY A 98 -0.93 -7.20 -20.04
CA GLY A 98 0.05 -8.04 -20.73
C GLY A 98 1.51 -7.62 -20.51
N ASP A 99 1.81 -6.60 -19.71
CA ASP A 99 3.20 -6.22 -19.40
C ASP A 99 3.89 -7.34 -18.61
N THR A 100 4.95 -7.91 -19.19
CA THR A 100 5.77 -9.00 -18.62
C THR A 100 7.06 -8.52 -17.98
N ASN A 101 7.29 -7.20 -17.92
CA ASN A 101 8.50 -6.64 -17.34
C ASN A 101 8.59 -6.96 -15.83
N ARG A 102 9.54 -7.83 -15.44
CA ARG A 102 9.73 -8.27 -14.06
C ARG A 102 9.98 -7.11 -13.08
N ARG A 103 10.66 -6.04 -13.51
CA ARG A 103 10.86 -4.85 -12.68
C ARG A 103 9.56 -4.09 -12.46
N ASN A 104 8.57 -4.31 -13.33
CA ASN A 104 7.24 -3.72 -13.29
C ASN A 104 6.15 -4.78 -12.96
N SER A 105 6.51 -5.82 -12.20
CA SER A 105 5.62 -6.91 -11.80
C SER A 105 4.29 -6.39 -11.26
N SER A 106 3.21 -7.13 -11.58
CA SER A 106 1.87 -6.80 -11.09
C SER A 106 1.77 -6.94 -9.57
N PHE A 107 2.35 -8.01 -9.01
CA PHE A 107 2.18 -8.34 -7.60
C PHE A 107 3.36 -7.84 -6.75
N PRO A 108 3.05 -7.21 -5.61
CA PRO A 108 1.79 -6.59 -5.23
C PRO A 108 1.68 -5.13 -5.72
N SER A 109 0.50 -4.51 -5.57
CA SER A 109 0.27 -3.12 -5.99
C SER A 109 0.91 -2.11 -5.03
N SER A 110 2.01 -1.46 -5.46
CA SER A 110 2.69 -0.43 -4.65
C SER A 110 1.85 0.83 -4.42
N HIS A 111 1.02 1.24 -5.40
CA HIS A 111 0.13 2.39 -5.21
C HIS A 111 -0.95 2.11 -4.16
N ALA A 112 -1.59 0.93 -4.23
CA ALA A 112 -2.57 0.51 -3.24
C ALA A 112 -1.93 0.35 -1.85
N ALA A 113 -0.77 -0.31 -1.76
CA ALA A 113 -0.05 -0.48 -0.50
C ALA A 113 0.26 0.85 0.19
N ASN A 114 0.78 1.83 -0.56
CA ASN A 114 1.09 3.15 -0.03
C ASN A 114 -0.18 3.89 0.42
N ALA A 115 -1.23 3.89 -0.40
CA ALA A 115 -2.48 4.57 -0.08
C ALA A 115 -3.13 3.97 1.19
N PHE A 116 -3.23 2.65 1.29
CA PHE A 116 -3.77 1.97 2.47
C PHE A 116 -2.91 2.18 3.72
N THR A 117 -1.58 2.17 3.59
CA THR A 117 -0.68 2.43 4.72
C THR A 117 -0.90 3.83 5.29
N VAL A 118 -0.98 4.85 4.43
CA VAL A 118 -1.21 6.22 4.87
C VAL A 118 -2.62 6.37 5.47
N ALA A 119 -3.65 5.74 4.87
CA ALA A 119 -5.00 5.73 5.44
C ALA A 119 -5.04 5.10 6.84
N ALA A 120 -4.30 4.01 7.06
CA ALA A 120 -4.19 3.39 8.37
C ALA A 120 -3.49 4.30 9.39
N VAL A 121 -2.42 5.00 9.02
CA VAL A 121 -1.75 5.98 9.90
C VAL A 121 -2.67 7.16 10.22
N ILE A 122 -3.40 7.69 9.23
CA ILE A 122 -4.40 8.76 9.42
C ILE A 122 -5.47 8.32 10.41
N THR A 123 -6.02 7.11 10.24
CA THR A 123 -7.07 6.56 11.12
C THR A 123 -6.64 6.52 12.59
N ARG A 124 -5.40 6.16 12.84
CA ARG A 124 -4.86 6.10 14.21
C ARG A 124 -4.68 7.46 14.83
N ARG A 125 -4.35 8.44 14.02
CA ARG A 125 -4.01 9.78 14.50
C ARG A 125 -5.23 10.69 14.55
N TRP A 126 -6.11 10.59 13.54
CA TRP A 126 -7.29 11.45 13.38
C TRP A 126 -8.50 10.59 12.99
N ARG A 127 -9.18 10.01 13.96
CA ARG A 127 -10.33 9.11 13.73
C ARG A 127 -11.43 9.74 12.84
N ARG A 128 -11.63 11.05 12.94
CA ARG A 128 -12.60 11.78 12.11
C ARG A 128 -12.22 11.82 10.62
N ALA A 129 -10.92 11.71 10.31
CA ALA A 129 -10.42 11.65 8.94
C ALA A 129 -10.31 10.21 8.40
N ALA A 130 -10.69 9.19 9.18
CA ALA A 130 -10.57 7.80 8.77
C ALA A 130 -11.38 7.50 7.49
N ILE A 131 -12.67 7.83 7.50
CA ILE A 131 -13.57 7.53 6.37
C ILE A 131 -13.05 8.16 5.07
N PRO A 132 -12.79 9.48 4.98
CA PRO A 132 -12.29 10.06 3.74
C PRO A 132 -10.91 9.50 3.33
N ALA A 133 -10.03 9.17 4.27
CA ALA A 133 -8.73 8.57 3.95
C ALA A 133 -8.88 7.17 3.34
N TRP A 134 -9.75 6.32 3.90
CA TRP A 134 -10.00 4.99 3.36
C TRP A 134 -10.72 5.05 2.01
N LEU A 135 -11.69 5.95 1.83
CA LEU A 135 -12.33 6.16 0.54
C LEU A 135 -11.31 6.57 -0.54
N ALA A 136 -10.42 7.50 -0.23
CA ALA A 136 -9.35 7.90 -1.15
C ALA A 136 -8.42 6.72 -1.49
N ALA A 137 -8.03 5.91 -0.50
CA ALA A 137 -7.19 4.74 -0.72
C ALA A 137 -7.90 3.67 -1.58
N VAL A 138 -9.20 3.45 -1.37
CA VAL A 138 -10.02 2.54 -2.20
C VAL A 138 -10.13 3.07 -3.63
N VAL A 139 -10.33 4.38 -3.83
CA VAL A 139 -10.35 4.98 -5.17
C VAL A 139 -9.02 4.75 -5.91
N VAL A 140 -7.88 4.94 -5.22
CA VAL A 140 -6.57 4.62 -5.79
C VAL A 140 -6.48 3.13 -6.14
N ALA A 141 -6.89 2.23 -5.26
CA ALA A 141 -6.86 0.79 -5.47
C ALA A 141 -7.73 0.36 -6.67
N VAL A 142 -8.97 0.86 -6.74
CA VAL A 142 -9.91 0.61 -7.84
C VAL A 142 -9.37 1.16 -9.15
N SER A 143 -8.75 2.34 -9.15
CA SER A 143 -8.17 2.93 -10.36
C SER A 143 -7.07 2.05 -10.97
N ARG A 144 -6.31 1.31 -10.11
CA ARG A 144 -5.27 0.38 -10.60
C ARG A 144 -5.87 -0.83 -11.32
N MET A 145 -7.00 -1.33 -10.85
CA MET A 145 -7.75 -2.42 -11.49
C MET A 145 -8.48 -1.92 -12.75
N TYR A 146 -9.13 -0.76 -12.67
CA TYR A 146 -9.86 -0.14 -13.77
C TYR A 146 -8.95 0.10 -15.00
N LEU A 147 -7.70 0.46 -14.77
CA LEU A 147 -6.70 0.71 -15.82
C LEU A 147 -5.89 -0.53 -16.22
N ASP A 148 -6.32 -1.73 -15.87
CA ASP A 148 -5.62 -3.00 -16.15
C ASP A 148 -4.16 -3.05 -15.65
N ARG A 149 -3.82 -2.29 -14.60
CA ARG A 149 -2.46 -2.26 -14.05
C ARG A 149 -2.20 -3.33 -13.00
N HIS A 150 -3.26 -3.78 -12.31
CA HIS A 150 -3.18 -4.76 -11.23
C HIS A 150 -4.43 -5.64 -11.18
N TRP A 151 -4.24 -6.87 -10.74
CA TRP A 151 -5.29 -7.82 -10.42
C TRP A 151 -5.94 -7.48 -9.07
N LEU A 152 -7.14 -8.00 -8.82
CA LEU A 152 -7.82 -7.86 -7.52
C LEU A 152 -6.96 -8.39 -6.37
N SER A 153 -6.37 -9.57 -6.53
CA SER A 153 -5.50 -10.18 -5.51
C SER A 153 -4.25 -9.34 -5.22
N ASP A 154 -3.66 -8.63 -6.21
CA ASP A 154 -2.53 -7.72 -5.99
C ASP A 154 -2.90 -6.57 -5.04
N VAL A 155 -4.14 -6.09 -5.16
CA VAL A 155 -4.69 -4.99 -4.36
C VAL A 155 -5.07 -5.48 -2.95
N LEU A 156 -5.71 -6.66 -2.84
CA LEU A 156 -6.06 -7.25 -1.54
C LEU A 156 -4.81 -7.59 -0.73
N PHE A 157 -3.78 -8.12 -1.37
CA PHE A 157 -2.51 -8.37 -0.70
C PHE A 157 -1.82 -7.07 -0.26
N ALA A 158 -1.90 -6.02 -1.08
CA ALA A 158 -1.39 -4.71 -0.72
C ALA A 158 -2.09 -4.12 0.53
N LEU A 159 -3.40 -4.36 0.68
CA LEU A 159 -4.15 -3.99 1.88
C LEU A 159 -3.64 -4.74 3.13
N ALA A 160 -3.39 -6.05 3.01
CA ALA A 160 -2.84 -6.85 4.11
C ALA A 160 -1.43 -6.37 4.51
N LEU A 161 -0.55 -6.09 3.54
CA LEU A 161 0.77 -5.51 3.79
C LEU A 161 0.69 -4.16 4.50
N ALA A 162 -0.23 -3.30 4.07
CA ALA A 162 -0.44 -1.99 4.69
C ALA A 162 -0.86 -2.11 6.15
N GLY A 163 -1.75 -3.05 6.47
CA GLY A 163 -2.15 -3.35 7.84
C GLY A 163 -0.98 -3.80 8.72
N GLY A 164 -0.16 -4.72 8.21
CA GLY A 164 1.06 -5.17 8.89
C GLY A 164 2.07 -4.05 9.12
N GLY A 165 2.32 -3.23 8.10
CA GLY A 165 3.24 -2.10 8.19
C GLY A 165 2.78 -1.02 9.18
N ALA A 166 1.50 -0.68 9.17
CA ALA A 166 0.93 0.27 10.12
C ALA A 166 0.95 -0.25 11.57
N TRP A 167 0.70 -1.55 11.76
CA TRP A 167 0.83 -2.20 13.05
C TRP A 167 2.27 -2.17 13.57
N LEU A 168 3.25 -2.54 12.72
CA LEU A 168 4.67 -2.52 13.06
C LEU A 168 5.15 -1.11 13.43
N ALA A 169 4.77 -0.10 12.65
CA ALA A 169 5.11 1.29 12.94
C ALA A 169 4.56 1.73 14.31
N ALA A 170 3.31 1.34 14.59
CA ALA A 170 2.69 1.59 15.87
C ALA A 170 3.45 1.00 17.04
N TRP A 171 3.81 -0.26 16.89
CA TRP A 171 4.56 -0.99 17.90
C TRP A 171 5.93 -0.37 18.13
N LEU A 172 6.66 -0.03 17.07
CA LEU A 172 7.97 0.63 17.15
C LEU A 172 7.88 1.98 17.87
N VAL A 173 6.93 2.83 17.48
CA VAL A 173 6.73 4.14 18.12
C VAL A 173 6.41 4.00 19.60
N ALA A 174 5.54 3.04 19.97
CA ALA A 174 5.21 2.77 21.36
C ALA A 174 6.42 2.27 22.15
N TRP A 175 7.21 1.37 21.56
CA TRP A 175 8.42 0.81 22.16
C TRP A 175 9.49 1.88 22.42
N PHE A 176 9.77 2.77 21.46
CA PHE A 176 10.69 3.88 21.64
C PHE A 176 10.23 4.87 22.70
N LYS A 177 8.95 5.19 22.76
CA LYS A 177 8.38 6.05 23.80
C LYS A 177 8.54 5.45 25.20
N ARG A 178 8.33 4.14 25.37
CA ARG A 178 8.52 3.42 26.64
C ARG A 178 10.00 3.46 27.07
N ARG A 179 10.93 3.16 26.14
CA ARG A 179 12.36 3.22 26.47
C ARG A 179 12.82 4.60 26.91
N ARG A 180 12.36 5.66 26.24
CA ARG A 180 12.70 7.04 26.64
C ARG A 180 12.17 7.37 28.05
N ARG A 181 10.97 6.93 28.43
CA ARG A 181 10.42 7.13 29.77
C ARG A 181 11.23 6.43 30.85
N ILE A 182 11.70 5.24 30.58
CA ILE A 182 12.55 4.47 31.51
C ILE A 182 13.90 5.18 31.70
N SER A 183 14.54 5.62 30.60
CA SER A 183 15.83 6.30 30.63
C SER A 183 15.78 7.69 31.30
N SER A 184 14.62 8.36 31.31
CA SER A 184 14.40 9.66 31.93
C SER A 184 13.98 9.60 33.39
N GLY A 185 13.95 8.42 34.02
CA GLY A 185 13.61 8.25 35.45
C GLY A 185 12.13 8.51 35.80
N GLN A 186 11.27 8.73 34.82
CA GLN A 186 9.85 9.05 35.06
C GLN A 186 8.97 7.85 35.48
N VAL A 187 9.55 6.65 35.60
CA VAL A 187 8.84 5.41 36.00
C VAL A 187 9.01 5.08 37.49
N ALA A 188 9.82 5.83 38.23
CA ALA A 188 10.10 5.54 39.65
C ALA A 188 9.18 6.29 40.65
N ALA A 189 8.13 6.95 40.18
CA ALA A 189 7.28 7.80 41.03
C ALA A 189 5.76 7.61 40.78
N SER A 190 5.33 6.34 40.60
CA SER A 190 3.88 6.04 40.63
C SER A 190 3.59 4.73 41.31
#